data_486b70462fd1a12324731c54c519634e
#
_entry.id   486b70462fd1a12324731c54c519634e
#
_cell.length_a   1.000
_cell.length_b   1.000
_cell.length_c   1.000
_cell.angle_alpha   90.00
_cell.angle_beta   90.00
_cell.angle_gamma   90.00
#
_symmetry.space_group_name_H-M   'P 1'
#
loop_
_entity.id
_entity.type
_entity.pdbx_description
1 polymer ?
#
loop_
_entity_poly.entity_id
_entity_poly.type
_entity_poly.pdbx_seq_one_letter_code
_entity_poly.pdbx_strand_id
1 'polypeptide(L)'
;MTADEVRARINAKRQELVDLIATIDAAGLSAPGPDGSWAIKDHLVHIGAWEHWLLALFEGRNELLAMGTSGEVNEVDDINNEVWQRHRDDSIDEARRYFEDAHRDLMAVLAEKTTEDFDRPYPSSFDNAAGLTFLTPVAANTYEHYDEHIGWIKEMRAKPAQR
;
A
#
# COMPACT_ATOMS: atom_id res chain seq x y z
N MET A 1 21.09 3.02 -4.11
CA MET A 1 20.04 3.78 -4.85
C MET A 1 19.94 5.14 -4.20
N THR A 2 20.02 6.21 -4.97
CA THR A 2 19.89 7.57 -4.43
C THR A 2 18.44 7.87 -4.01
N ALA A 3 18.25 8.87 -3.15
CA ALA A 3 16.92 9.28 -2.73
C ALA A 3 16.02 9.71 -3.92
N ASP A 4 16.62 10.38 -4.91
CA ASP A 4 15.88 10.78 -6.13
C ASP A 4 15.47 9.58 -6.98
N GLU A 5 16.33 8.57 -7.11
CA GLU A 5 15.98 7.31 -7.80
C GLU A 5 14.87 6.55 -7.09
N VAL A 6 14.87 6.53 -5.76
CA VAL A 6 13.78 5.92 -4.97
C VAL A 6 12.46 6.63 -5.26
N ARG A 7 12.41 7.95 -5.12
CA ARG A 7 11.21 8.75 -5.39
C ARG A 7 10.72 8.62 -6.83
N ALA A 8 11.63 8.65 -7.79
CA ALA A 8 11.29 8.47 -9.20
C ALA A 8 10.67 7.10 -9.46
N ARG A 9 11.20 6.04 -8.83
CA ARG A 9 10.68 4.68 -8.98
C ARG A 9 9.30 4.53 -8.34
N ILE A 10 9.09 5.11 -7.16
CA ILE A 10 7.77 5.15 -6.51
C ILE A 10 6.75 5.83 -7.42
N ASN A 11 7.06 7.03 -7.92
CA ASN A 11 6.16 7.80 -8.77
C ASN A 11 5.84 7.07 -10.09
N ALA A 12 6.82 6.44 -10.72
CA ALA A 12 6.62 5.71 -11.97
C ALA A 12 5.67 4.52 -11.78
N LYS A 13 5.88 3.72 -10.75
CA LYS A 13 5.00 2.56 -10.46
C LYS A 13 3.62 2.98 -9.97
N ARG A 14 3.56 4.05 -9.18
CA ARG A 14 2.27 4.62 -8.78
C ARG A 14 1.47 5.08 -9.99
N GLN A 15 2.10 5.73 -10.97
CA GLN A 15 1.44 6.18 -12.18
C GLN A 15 0.91 5.00 -13.00
N GLU A 16 1.68 3.90 -13.14
CA GLU A 16 1.20 2.68 -13.81
C GLU A 16 -0.08 2.13 -13.14
N LEU A 17 -0.12 2.10 -11.81
CA LEU A 17 -1.29 1.65 -11.05
C LEU A 17 -2.49 2.58 -11.26
N VAL A 18 -2.28 3.88 -11.16
CA VAL A 18 -3.33 4.90 -11.37
C VAL A 18 -3.90 4.83 -12.79
N ASP A 19 -3.05 4.69 -13.80
CA ASP A 19 -3.46 4.56 -15.19
C ASP A 19 -4.29 3.28 -15.41
N LEU A 20 -3.88 2.17 -14.80
CA LEU A 20 -4.65 0.93 -14.86
C LEU A 20 -6.04 1.10 -14.24
N ILE A 21 -6.13 1.69 -13.05
CA ILE A 21 -7.39 1.93 -12.34
C ILE A 21 -8.30 2.87 -13.11
N ALA A 22 -7.74 3.89 -13.77
CA ALA A 22 -8.51 4.83 -14.59
C ALA A 22 -9.21 4.17 -15.79
N THR A 23 -8.79 2.98 -16.19
CA THR A 23 -9.46 2.18 -17.24
C THR A 23 -10.66 1.38 -16.75
N ILE A 24 -10.93 1.38 -15.45
CA ILE A 24 -11.95 0.53 -14.81
C ILE A 24 -13.11 1.42 -14.36
N ASP A 25 -14.32 1.06 -14.75
CA ASP A 25 -15.52 1.78 -14.32
C ASP A 25 -15.89 1.49 -12.86
N ALA A 26 -16.85 2.24 -12.33
CA ALA A 26 -17.27 2.12 -10.94
C ALA A 26 -17.78 0.72 -10.59
N ALA A 27 -18.50 0.08 -11.50
CA ALA A 27 -19.01 -1.28 -11.31
C ALA A 27 -17.85 -2.29 -11.22
N GLY A 28 -16.84 -2.16 -12.08
CA GLY A 28 -15.64 -2.99 -12.06
C GLY A 28 -14.79 -2.80 -10.80
N LEU A 29 -14.69 -1.57 -10.29
CA LEU A 29 -13.96 -1.27 -9.04
C LEU A 29 -14.63 -1.87 -7.80
N SER A 30 -15.97 -1.97 -7.80
CA SER A 30 -16.76 -2.47 -6.66
C SER A 30 -17.09 -3.96 -6.73
N ALA A 31 -16.94 -4.58 -7.89
CA ALA A 31 -17.26 -6.00 -8.05
C ALA A 31 -16.36 -6.85 -7.15
N PRO A 32 -16.93 -7.79 -6.38
CA PRO A 32 -16.14 -8.76 -5.63
C PRO A 32 -15.16 -9.50 -6.56
N GLY A 33 -13.98 -9.78 -6.06
CA GLY A 33 -13.01 -10.59 -6.77
C GLY A 33 -13.48 -12.05 -6.92
N PRO A 34 -12.69 -12.88 -7.62
CA PRO A 34 -12.98 -14.29 -7.77
C PRO A 34 -13.19 -14.96 -6.39
N ASP A 35 -14.20 -15.84 -6.30
CA ASP A 35 -14.55 -16.58 -5.08
C ASP A 35 -14.86 -15.68 -3.85
N GLY A 36 -15.35 -14.45 -4.07
CA GLY A 36 -15.70 -13.52 -3.03
C GLY A 36 -14.50 -12.84 -2.38
N SER A 37 -13.33 -12.88 -3.01
CA SER A 37 -12.14 -12.13 -2.60
C SER A 37 -12.35 -10.63 -2.75
N TRP A 38 -11.32 -9.85 -2.35
CA TRP A 38 -11.34 -8.39 -2.40
C TRP A 38 -11.76 -7.83 -3.75
N ALA A 39 -12.59 -6.79 -3.73
CA ALA A 39 -12.84 -5.93 -4.87
C ALA A 39 -11.58 -5.07 -5.17
N ILE A 40 -11.51 -4.50 -6.36
CA ILE A 40 -10.36 -3.63 -6.71
C ILE A 40 -10.29 -2.42 -5.79
N LYS A 41 -11.42 -1.86 -5.35
CA LYS A 41 -11.42 -0.77 -4.36
C LYS A 41 -10.77 -1.16 -3.03
N ASP A 42 -10.87 -2.43 -2.63
CA ASP A 42 -10.25 -2.93 -1.39
C ASP A 42 -8.72 -2.99 -1.52
N HIS A 43 -8.20 -3.31 -2.72
CA HIS A 43 -6.77 -3.21 -3.02
C HIS A 43 -6.25 -1.78 -2.87
N LEU A 44 -7.03 -0.76 -3.25
CA LEU A 44 -6.63 0.65 -3.06
C LEU A 44 -6.49 1.02 -1.59
N VAL A 45 -7.47 0.61 -0.78
CA VAL A 45 -7.43 0.83 0.67
C VAL A 45 -6.25 0.10 1.31
N HIS A 46 -6.02 -1.15 0.92
CA HIS A 46 -4.90 -1.95 1.43
C HIS A 46 -3.55 -1.28 1.13
N ILE A 47 -3.34 -0.82 -0.09
CA ILE A 47 -2.12 -0.09 -0.46
C ILE A 47 -1.97 1.18 0.39
N GLY A 48 -3.03 1.97 0.52
CA GLY A 48 -3.03 3.18 1.34
C GLY A 48 -2.72 2.90 2.82
N ALA A 49 -3.24 1.79 3.37
CA ALA A 49 -2.96 1.41 4.75
C ALA A 49 -1.46 1.08 4.96
N TRP A 50 -0.83 0.37 4.05
CA TRP A 50 0.60 0.09 4.13
C TRP A 50 1.47 1.32 3.86
N GLU A 51 1.00 2.28 3.07
CA GLU A 51 1.65 3.60 2.97
C GLU A 51 1.54 4.39 4.29
N HIS A 52 0.41 4.33 5.00
CA HIS A 52 0.28 4.90 6.36
C HIS A 52 1.18 4.20 7.38
N TRP A 53 1.34 2.88 7.26
CA TRP A 53 2.31 2.13 8.06
C TRP A 53 3.73 2.68 7.85
N LEU A 54 4.14 2.82 6.60
CA LEU A 54 5.47 3.32 6.24
C LEU A 54 5.67 4.78 6.68
N LEU A 55 4.66 5.63 6.52
CA LEU A 55 4.67 7.01 7.00
C LEU A 55 4.90 7.05 8.51
N ALA A 56 4.15 6.27 9.28
CA ALA A 56 4.28 6.20 10.74
C ALA A 56 5.67 5.72 11.18
N LEU A 57 6.24 4.75 10.45
CA LEU A 57 7.62 4.30 10.68
C LEU A 57 8.63 5.45 10.58
N PHE A 58 8.53 6.29 9.55
CA PHE A 58 9.41 7.44 9.39
C PHE A 58 9.19 8.54 10.44
N GLU A 59 7.98 8.64 10.96
CA GLU A 59 7.61 9.62 12.00
C GLU A 59 7.81 9.10 13.43
N GLY A 60 8.20 7.82 13.60
CA GLY A 60 8.36 7.18 14.91
C GLY A 60 7.04 7.02 15.67
N ARG A 61 5.93 6.87 14.95
CA ARG A 61 4.60 6.59 15.49
C ARG A 61 4.31 5.09 15.47
N ASN A 62 3.26 4.69 16.18
CA ASN A 62 2.81 3.30 16.11
C ASN A 62 2.22 3.00 14.73
N GLU A 63 2.85 2.09 14.00
CA GLU A 63 2.55 1.79 12.61
C GLU A 63 1.21 1.06 12.47
N LEU A 64 0.89 0.12 13.36
CA LEU A 64 -0.36 -0.62 13.33
C LEU A 64 -1.57 0.28 13.58
N LEU A 65 -1.47 1.18 14.57
CA LEU A 65 -2.52 2.16 14.83
C LEU A 65 -2.68 3.14 13.65
N ALA A 66 -1.59 3.49 12.97
CA ALA A 66 -1.62 4.36 11.79
C ALA A 66 -2.37 3.73 10.60
N MET A 67 -2.31 2.40 10.48
CA MET A 67 -3.11 1.66 9.49
C MET A 67 -4.60 1.61 9.83
N GLY A 68 -4.98 1.99 11.04
CA GLY A 68 -6.35 1.90 11.54
C GLY A 68 -6.69 0.54 12.14
N THR A 69 -5.71 -0.28 12.50
CA THR A 69 -5.93 -1.53 13.23
C THR A 69 -6.07 -1.31 14.74
N SER A 70 -6.42 -2.35 15.46
CA SER A 70 -6.46 -2.34 16.95
C SER A 70 -5.09 -2.12 17.59
N GLY A 71 -4.01 -2.39 16.84
CA GLY A 71 -2.65 -2.41 17.38
C GLY A 71 -2.27 -3.69 18.13
N GLU A 72 -3.19 -4.64 18.21
CA GLU A 72 -2.99 -5.90 18.96
C GLU A 72 -2.67 -7.10 18.05
N VAL A 73 -2.84 -6.95 16.74
CA VAL A 73 -2.54 -7.99 15.74
C VAL A 73 -1.07 -7.95 15.31
N ASN A 74 -0.49 -9.12 15.05
CA ASN A 74 0.91 -9.24 14.68
C ASN A 74 1.12 -9.98 13.36
N GLU A 75 0.17 -10.81 12.94
CA GLU A 75 0.27 -11.55 11.68
C GLU A 75 -0.25 -10.68 10.54
N VAL A 76 0.44 -10.71 9.41
CA VAL A 76 0.11 -9.88 8.23
C VAL A 76 -1.33 -10.10 7.76
N ASP A 77 -1.79 -11.35 7.74
CA ASP A 77 -3.15 -11.67 7.31
C ASP A 77 -4.21 -11.09 8.25
N ASP A 78 -3.96 -11.09 9.56
CA ASP A 78 -4.86 -10.49 10.57
C ASP A 78 -4.87 -8.97 10.45
N ILE A 79 -3.71 -8.34 10.24
CA ILE A 79 -3.57 -6.91 9.97
C ILE A 79 -4.40 -6.53 8.74
N ASN A 80 -4.21 -7.25 7.63
CA ASN A 80 -4.93 -7.02 6.39
C ASN A 80 -6.45 -7.21 6.56
N ASN A 81 -6.86 -8.21 7.34
CA ASN A 81 -8.25 -8.45 7.64
C ASN A 81 -8.89 -7.32 8.47
N GLU A 82 -8.20 -6.80 9.50
CA GLU A 82 -8.72 -5.65 10.27
C GLU A 82 -8.87 -4.40 9.40
N VAL A 83 -7.89 -4.11 8.55
CA VAL A 83 -7.98 -3.00 7.58
C VAL A 83 -9.18 -3.19 6.66
N TRP A 84 -9.33 -4.38 6.09
CA TRP A 84 -10.46 -4.69 5.20
C TRP A 84 -11.81 -4.57 5.91
N GLN A 85 -11.95 -5.14 7.12
CA GLN A 85 -13.19 -5.04 7.91
C GLN A 85 -13.60 -3.59 8.17
N ARG A 86 -12.63 -2.72 8.38
CA ARG A 86 -12.87 -1.29 8.64
C ARG A 86 -13.40 -0.55 7.42
N HIS A 87 -12.96 -0.93 6.24
CA HIS A 87 -13.15 -0.18 4.99
C HIS A 87 -14.04 -0.88 3.95
N ARG A 88 -14.45 -2.12 4.18
CA ARG A 88 -15.22 -2.92 3.20
C ARG A 88 -16.49 -2.25 2.69
N ASP A 89 -17.12 -1.41 3.53
CA ASP A 89 -18.35 -0.71 3.22
C ASP A 89 -18.10 0.71 2.65
N ASP A 90 -16.82 1.12 2.51
CA ASP A 90 -16.47 2.40 1.91
C ASP A 90 -16.95 2.46 0.45
N SER A 91 -17.43 3.65 0.07
CA SER A 91 -17.68 3.98 -1.33
C SER A 91 -16.36 4.00 -2.13
N ILE A 92 -16.46 3.94 -3.46
CA ILE A 92 -15.29 4.09 -4.34
C ILE A 92 -14.58 5.43 -4.09
N ASP A 93 -15.32 6.50 -3.87
CA ASP A 93 -14.75 7.83 -3.64
C ASP A 93 -14.03 7.92 -2.29
N GLU A 94 -14.51 7.23 -1.26
CA GLU A 94 -13.83 7.12 0.02
C GLU A 94 -12.54 6.29 -0.09
N ALA A 95 -12.61 5.14 -0.75
CA ALA A 95 -11.45 4.30 -1.00
C ALA A 95 -10.37 5.04 -1.83
N ARG A 96 -10.77 5.78 -2.87
CA ARG A 96 -9.84 6.60 -3.67
C ARG A 96 -9.20 7.70 -2.84
N ARG A 97 -9.98 8.45 -2.07
CA ARG A 97 -9.44 9.51 -1.21
C ARG A 97 -8.43 8.95 -0.22
N TYR A 98 -8.75 7.85 0.44
CA TYR A 98 -7.84 7.18 1.36
C TYR A 98 -6.51 6.81 0.69
N PHE A 99 -6.58 6.21 -0.50
CA PHE A 99 -5.43 5.84 -1.32
C PHE A 99 -4.59 7.05 -1.77
N GLU A 100 -5.24 8.16 -2.18
CA GLU A 100 -4.56 9.36 -2.66
C GLU A 100 -3.94 10.16 -1.50
N ASP A 101 -4.66 10.29 -0.39
CA ASP A 101 -4.18 11.01 0.80
C ASP A 101 -2.98 10.31 1.43
N ALA A 102 -3.03 8.98 1.57
CA ALA A 102 -1.91 8.20 2.09
C ALA A 102 -0.63 8.41 1.27
N HIS A 103 -0.75 8.34 -0.05
CA HIS A 103 0.38 8.55 -0.95
C HIS A 103 0.94 9.97 -0.88
N ARG A 104 0.06 10.98 -0.91
CA ARG A 104 0.46 12.38 -0.78
C ARG A 104 1.26 12.63 0.49
N ASP A 105 0.76 12.13 1.62
CA ASP A 105 1.36 12.36 2.93
C ASP A 105 2.70 11.60 3.06
N LEU A 106 2.77 10.37 2.57
CA LEU A 106 4.02 9.61 2.49
C LEU A 106 5.07 10.33 1.63
N MET A 107 4.69 10.77 0.43
CA MET A 107 5.62 11.44 -0.48
C MET A 107 6.11 12.78 0.06
N ALA A 108 5.30 13.49 0.84
CA ALA A 108 5.73 14.70 1.54
C ALA A 108 6.86 14.41 2.54
N VAL A 109 6.77 13.32 3.29
CA VAL A 109 7.84 12.90 4.21
C VAL A 109 9.07 12.40 3.44
N LEU A 110 8.88 11.59 2.40
CA LEU A 110 9.99 11.06 1.60
C LEU A 110 10.73 12.15 0.81
N ALA A 111 10.10 13.28 0.51
CA ALA A 111 10.74 14.42 -0.14
C ALA A 111 11.88 15.01 0.69
N GLU A 112 11.78 14.94 2.02
CA GLU A 112 12.77 15.44 2.98
C GLU A 112 13.88 14.42 3.30
N LYS A 113 13.78 13.18 2.79
CA LYS A 113 14.74 12.11 3.10
C LYS A 113 15.92 12.12 2.13
N THR A 114 17.10 11.95 2.72
CA THR A 114 18.36 11.80 1.99
C THR A 114 18.65 10.33 1.65
N THR A 115 19.66 10.09 0.82
CA THR A 115 20.13 8.72 0.54
C THR A 115 20.60 8.03 1.82
N GLU A 116 21.25 8.76 2.71
CA GLU A 116 21.72 8.25 4.02
C GLU A 116 20.54 7.82 4.90
N ASP A 117 19.40 8.51 4.83
CA ASP A 117 18.20 8.12 5.58
C ASP A 117 17.66 6.77 5.14
N PHE A 118 17.69 6.49 3.83
CA PHE A 118 17.28 5.18 3.30
C PHE A 118 18.29 4.06 3.60
N ASP A 119 19.58 4.40 3.72
CA ASP A 119 20.64 3.44 4.00
C ASP A 119 20.81 3.16 5.50
N ARG A 120 20.15 3.91 6.39
CA ARG A 120 20.16 3.65 7.82
C ARG A 120 19.62 2.25 8.13
N PRO A 121 20.18 1.57 9.15
CA PRO A 121 19.63 0.31 9.62
C PRO A 121 18.15 0.46 9.99
N TYR A 122 17.33 -0.44 9.49
CA TYR A 122 15.92 -0.50 9.82
C TYR A 122 15.72 -1.11 11.21
N PRO A 123 15.08 -0.39 12.16
CA PRO A 123 14.80 -0.90 13.50
C PRO A 123 13.64 -1.88 13.41
N SER A 124 13.89 -3.11 13.04
CA SER A 124 12.85 -4.12 12.96
C SER A 124 12.62 -4.78 14.30
N SER A 125 11.36 -4.90 14.69
CA SER A 125 10.90 -5.81 15.73
C SER A 125 10.75 -7.25 15.23
N PHE A 126 10.94 -7.49 13.94
CA PHE A 126 10.91 -8.82 13.34
C PHE A 126 12.31 -9.42 13.36
N ASP A 127 12.47 -10.63 13.91
CA ASP A 127 13.73 -11.32 14.16
C ASP A 127 14.65 -11.51 12.93
N ASN A 128 14.17 -11.26 11.71
CA ASN A 128 14.89 -11.46 10.46
C ASN A 128 15.44 -10.15 9.84
N ALA A 129 15.42 -9.04 10.56
CA ALA A 129 15.80 -7.74 9.98
C ALA A 129 17.27 -7.37 10.16
N ALA A 130 18.11 -8.25 10.66
CA ALA A 130 19.54 -8.00 10.79
C ALA A 130 20.16 -7.67 9.41
N GLY A 131 20.64 -6.43 9.27
CA GLY A 131 21.26 -5.94 8.03
C GLY A 131 20.30 -5.32 7.02
N LEU A 132 19.01 -5.20 7.30
CA LEU A 132 18.08 -4.46 6.48
C LEU A 132 18.20 -2.94 6.74
N THR A 133 17.95 -2.15 5.71
CA THR A 133 17.91 -0.69 5.78
C THR A 133 16.48 -0.18 5.57
N PHE A 134 16.23 1.12 5.81
CA PHE A 134 14.95 1.75 5.54
C PHE A 134 14.51 1.63 4.07
N LEU A 135 15.45 1.43 3.14
CA LEU A 135 15.11 1.17 1.74
C LEU A 135 14.27 -0.10 1.57
N THR A 136 14.47 -1.11 2.41
CA THR A 136 13.71 -2.37 2.35
C THR A 136 12.20 -2.17 2.57
N PRO A 137 11.74 -1.62 3.70
CA PRO A 137 10.30 -1.37 3.88
C PRO A 137 9.76 -0.32 2.91
N VAL A 138 10.57 0.63 2.44
CA VAL A 138 10.15 1.56 1.38
C VAL A 138 9.84 0.80 0.09
N ALA A 139 10.74 -0.05 -0.37
CA ALA A 139 10.52 -0.84 -1.57
C ALA A 139 9.28 -1.74 -1.44
N ALA A 140 9.21 -2.50 -0.34
CA ALA A 140 8.17 -3.48 -0.09
C ALA A 140 6.77 -2.88 0.08
N ASN A 141 6.65 -1.63 0.54
CA ASN A 141 5.36 -0.96 0.75
C ASN A 141 5.05 0.12 -0.30
N THR A 142 5.86 0.27 -1.34
CA THR A 142 5.64 1.19 -2.44
C THR A 142 5.76 0.49 -3.79
N TYR A 143 6.84 0.72 -4.54
CA TYR A 143 6.95 0.29 -5.93
C TYR A 143 6.87 -1.22 -6.16
N GLU A 144 7.35 -2.06 -5.23
CA GLU A 144 7.20 -3.52 -5.32
C GLU A 144 5.75 -3.92 -5.02
N HIS A 145 5.14 -3.34 -4.00
CA HIS A 145 3.75 -3.55 -3.62
C HIS A 145 2.78 -3.12 -4.74
N TYR A 146 3.01 -1.95 -5.35
CA TYR A 146 2.20 -1.52 -6.49
C TYR A 146 2.31 -2.49 -7.67
N ASP A 147 3.50 -3.01 -7.95
CA ASP A 147 3.73 -3.97 -9.02
C ASP A 147 2.96 -5.27 -8.81
N GLU A 148 2.97 -5.80 -7.58
CA GLU A 148 2.17 -6.97 -7.19
C GLU A 148 0.67 -6.73 -7.41
N HIS A 149 0.16 -5.61 -6.91
CA HIS A 149 -1.26 -5.27 -7.05
C HIS A 149 -1.68 -4.99 -8.50
N ILE A 150 -0.82 -4.40 -9.31
CA ILE A 150 -1.03 -4.28 -10.76
C ILE A 150 -1.19 -5.65 -11.39
N GLY A 151 -0.37 -6.62 -11.02
CA GLY A 151 -0.46 -8.00 -11.47
C GLY A 151 -1.82 -8.62 -11.12
N TRP A 152 -2.20 -8.57 -9.85
CA TRP A 152 -3.48 -9.13 -9.37
C TRP A 152 -4.71 -8.46 -10.00
N ILE A 153 -4.71 -7.14 -10.13
CA ILE A 153 -5.81 -6.41 -10.77
C ILE A 153 -5.96 -6.79 -12.24
N LYS A 154 -4.85 -6.96 -12.96
CA LYS A 154 -4.87 -7.45 -14.35
C LYS A 154 -5.44 -8.88 -14.45
N GLU A 155 -5.05 -9.75 -13.51
CA GLU A 155 -5.58 -11.12 -13.45
C GLU A 155 -7.09 -11.15 -13.13
N MET A 156 -7.55 -10.34 -12.17
CA MET A 156 -8.97 -10.20 -11.85
C MET A 156 -9.79 -9.77 -13.06
N ARG A 157 -9.27 -8.85 -13.87
CA ARG A 157 -9.94 -8.37 -15.10
C ARG A 157 -9.93 -9.39 -16.23
N ALA A 158 -8.91 -10.25 -16.30
CA ALA A 158 -8.82 -11.31 -17.33
C ALA A 158 -9.76 -12.49 -17.07
N LYS A 159 -10.22 -12.67 -15.82
CA LYS A 159 -11.19 -13.72 -15.43
C LYS A 159 -12.56 -13.08 -15.32
N PRO A 160 -13.47 -13.23 -16.33
CA PRO A 160 -14.83 -12.72 -16.20
C PRO A 160 -15.49 -13.38 -14.99
N ALA A 161 -16.24 -12.58 -14.22
CA ALA A 161 -17.02 -13.09 -13.10
C ALA A 161 -17.82 -14.31 -13.56
N GLN A 162 -17.65 -15.44 -12.90
CA GLN A 162 -18.50 -16.60 -13.13
C GLN A 162 -19.94 -16.18 -12.78
N ARG A 163 -20.82 -16.18 -13.79
CA ARG A 163 -22.24 -15.86 -13.65
C ARG A 163 -22.96 -16.95 -12.90
#